data_16e300d494f7a9922e7b80fe2d057345
#
_entry.id   16e300d494f7a9922e7b80fe2d057345
#
_cell.length_a   1.000
_cell.length_b   1.000
_cell.length_c   1.000
_cell.angle_alpha   90.00
_cell.angle_beta   90.00
_cell.angle_gamma   90.00
#
_symmetry.space_group_name_H-M   'P 1'
#
loop_
_entity.id
_entity.type
_entity.pdbx_description
1 polymer ?
#
loop_
_entity_poly.entity_id
_entity_poly.type
_entity_poly.pdbx_seq_one_letter_code
_entity_poly.pdbx_strand_id
1 'polypeptide(L)'
;MTLGSEPADRLARANQLRELGESARRRDGATARRCYEEAVTLFRAVDEPLALAHAVRHLGDVYVEEGCPDLAEPCYLEALQLYRSHSVGPSPNLANAIRSLAVLRWEQSRALWEEARDLYARFSIEPGIQESSARVSALSGPLATS
;
A
#
# COMPACT_ATOMS: atom_id res chain seq x y z
N MET A 1 -33.95 7.97 -14.37
CA MET A 1 -33.10 6.88 -14.86
C MET A 1 -31.89 6.78 -13.98
N THR A 2 -31.92 5.91 -13.02
CA THR A 2 -30.72 5.54 -12.28
C THR A 2 -29.89 4.66 -13.20
N LEU A 3 -28.85 5.20 -13.77
CA LEU A 3 -27.75 4.43 -14.35
C LEU A 3 -27.09 3.64 -13.22
N GLY A 4 -27.69 2.53 -12.84
CA GLY A 4 -26.98 1.49 -12.12
C GLY A 4 -25.91 1.02 -13.07
N SER A 5 -24.72 1.64 -12.98
CA SER A 5 -23.60 1.25 -13.81
C SER A 5 -23.36 -0.25 -13.60
N GLU A 6 -23.35 -0.99 -14.69
CA GLU A 6 -23.03 -2.41 -14.71
C GLU A 6 -21.71 -2.64 -13.96
N PRO A 7 -21.46 -3.80 -13.33
CA PRO A 7 -20.22 -4.09 -12.63
C PRO A 7 -18.98 -3.80 -13.49
N ALA A 8 -19.05 -4.06 -14.79
CA ALA A 8 -17.97 -3.76 -15.74
C ALA A 8 -17.69 -2.25 -15.85
N ASP A 9 -18.74 -1.41 -15.86
CA ASP A 9 -18.58 0.04 -15.92
C ASP A 9 -17.97 0.58 -14.62
N ARG A 10 -18.36 0.02 -13.48
CA ARG A 10 -17.77 0.38 -12.17
C ARG A 10 -16.29 0.01 -12.10
N LEU A 11 -15.94 -1.17 -12.61
CA LEU A 11 -14.56 -1.61 -12.66
C LEU A 11 -13.71 -0.71 -13.56
N ALA A 12 -14.21 -0.37 -14.75
CA ALA A 12 -13.55 0.54 -15.68
C ALA A 12 -13.37 1.92 -15.04
N ARG A 13 -14.38 2.45 -14.38
CA ARG A 13 -14.32 3.73 -13.65
C ARG A 13 -13.32 3.68 -12.51
N ALA A 14 -13.30 2.60 -11.73
CA ALA A 14 -12.35 2.42 -10.63
C ALA A 14 -10.90 2.43 -11.12
N ASN A 15 -10.61 1.72 -12.21
CA ASN A 15 -9.28 1.72 -12.82
C ASN A 15 -8.88 3.10 -13.33
N GLN A 16 -9.78 3.81 -13.99
CA GLN A 16 -9.55 5.19 -14.46
C GLN A 16 -9.21 6.14 -13.29
N LEU A 17 -9.97 6.05 -12.20
CA LEU A 17 -9.74 6.87 -11.00
C LEU A 17 -8.41 6.55 -10.33
N ARG A 18 -8.03 5.28 -10.28
CA ARG A 18 -6.72 4.87 -9.77
C ARG A 18 -5.58 5.49 -10.58
N GLU A 19 -5.67 5.46 -11.91
CA GLU A 19 -4.68 6.07 -12.80
C GLU A 19 -4.64 7.59 -12.66
N LEU A 20 -5.79 8.24 -12.55
CA LEU A 20 -5.88 9.68 -12.30
C LEU A 20 -5.27 10.05 -10.94
N GLY A 21 -5.54 9.26 -9.90
CA GLY A 21 -4.96 9.43 -8.57
C GLY A 21 -3.44 9.36 -8.60
N GLU A 22 -2.88 8.38 -9.30
CA GLU A 22 -1.44 8.24 -9.46
C GLU A 22 -0.82 9.44 -10.19
N SER A 23 -1.44 9.88 -11.28
CA SER A 23 -1.00 11.05 -12.04
C SER A 23 -1.06 12.35 -11.23
N ALA A 24 -2.07 12.51 -10.39
CA ALA A 24 -2.28 13.70 -9.57
C ALA A 24 -1.37 13.75 -8.34
N ARG A 25 -0.94 12.62 -7.82
CA ARG A 25 -0.28 12.48 -6.51
C ARG A 25 0.84 13.49 -6.25
N ARG A 26 1.67 13.79 -7.25
CA ARG A 26 2.81 14.72 -7.10
C ARG A 26 2.47 16.19 -7.31
N ARG A 27 1.30 16.49 -7.86
CA ARG A 27 0.89 17.83 -8.26
C ARG A 27 -0.27 18.37 -7.46
N ASP A 28 -1.20 17.49 -7.11
CA ASP A 28 -2.44 17.82 -6.43
C ASP A 28 -2.87 16.67 -5.53
N GLY A 29 -2.38 16.68 -4.30
CA GLY A 29 -2.68 15.63 -3.29
C GLY A 29 -4.17 15.52 -2.98
N ALA A 30 -4.89 16.64 -2.97
CA ALA A 30 -6.34 16.63 -2.72
C ALA A 30 -7.11 15.91 -3.83
N THR A 31 -6.74 16.12 -5.08
CA THR A 31 -7.32 15.38 -6.21
C THR A 31 -6.92 13.91 -6.16
N ALA A 32 -5.66 13.60 -5.87
CA ALA A 32 -5.20 12.21 -5.71
C ALA A 32 -6.00 11.49 -4.63
N ARG A 33 -6.19 12.11 -3.47
CA ARG A 33 -6.99 11.54 -2.38
C ARG A 33 -8.42 11.22 -2.83
N ARG A 34 -9.14 12.18 -3.40
CA ARG A 34 -10.52 11.97 -3.90
C ARG A 34 -10.60 10.84 -4.91
N CYS A 35 -9.66 10.78 -5.86
CA CYS A 35 -9.61 9.72 -6.86
C CYS A 35 -9.42 8.34 -6.22
N TYR A 36 -8.49 8.20 -5.27
CA TYR A 36 -8.28 6.93 -4.59
C TYR A 36 -9.43 6.54 -3.66
N GLU A 37 -10.05 7.48 -2.94
CA GLU A 37 -11.22 7.22 -2.10
C GLU A 37 -12.40 6.69 -2.94
N GLU A 38 -12.68 7.31 -4.09
CA GLU A 38 -13.72 6.85 -5.01
C GLU A 38 -13.36 5.49 -5.65
N ALA A 39 -12.10 5.31 -6.06
CA ALA A 39 -11.62 4.04 -6.60
C ALA A 39 -11.76 2.89 -5.59
N VAL A 40 -11.39 3.12 -4.34
CA VAL A 40 -11.53 2.16 -3.23
C VAL A 40 -13.00 1.75 -3.06
N THR A 41 -13.90 2.72 -3.05
CA THR A 41 -15.35 2.47 -2.94
C THR A 41 -15.85 1.59 -4.09
N LEU A 42 -15.44 1.88 -5.31
CA LEU A 42 -15.85 1.12 -6.49
C LEU A 42 -15.23 -0.29 -6.54
N PHE A 43 -13.94 -0.44 -6.24
CA PHE A 43 -13.31 -1.76 -6.18
C PHE A 43 -13.94 -2.66 -5.11
N ARG A 44 -14.32 -2.08 -3.98
CA ARG A 44 -15.04 -2.79 -2.92
C ARG A 44 -16.41 -3.27 -3.38
N ALA A 45 -17.11 -2.45 -4.17
CA ALA A 45 -18.44 -2.78 -4.69
C ALA A 45 -18.44 -3.83 -5.82
N VAL A 46 -17.33 -4.01 -6.53
CA VAL A 46 -17.20 -4.99 -7.63
C VAL A 46 -16.43 -6.25 -7.24
N ASP A 47 -16.07 -6.40 -5.99
CA ASP A 47 -15.35 -7.56 -5.44
C ASP A 47 -14.03 -7.87 -6.18
N GLU A 48 -13.19 -6.85 -6.30
CA GLU A 48 -11.85 -6.94 -6.88
C GLU A 48 -10.78 -6.75 -5.79
N PRO A 49 -10.51 -7.79 -4.97
CA PRO A 49 -9.72 -7.64 -3.75
C PRO A 49 -8.28 -7.20 -3.96
N LEU A 50 -7.61 -7.66 -5.03
CA LEU A 50 -6.23 -7.26 -5.31
C LEU A 50 -6.14 -5.83 -5.85
N ALA A 51 -7.08 -5.40 -6.68
CA ALA A 51 -7.18 -4.02 -7.12
C ALA A 51 -7.54 -3.08 -5.96
N LEU A 52 -8.44 -3.52 -5.07
CA LEU A 52 -8.75 -2.84 -3.83
C LEU A 52 -7.49 -2.68 -2.96
N ALA A 53 -6.74 -3.76 -2.73
CA ALA A 53 -5.50 -3.72 -1.95
C ALA A 53 -4.51 -2.68 -2.48
N HIS A 54 -4.33 -2.65 -3.80
CA HIS A 54 -3.46 -1.68 -4.46
C HIS A 54 -3.94 -0.24 -4.24
N ALA A 55 -5.23 0.04 -4.46
CA ALA A 55 -5.81 1.37 -4.29
C ALA A 55 -5.75 1.84 -2.83
N VAL A 56 -6.09 0.98 -1.88
CA VAL A 56 -6.05 1.27 -0.43
C VAL A 56 -4.61 1.57 0.02
N ARG A 57 -3.62 0.82 -0.44
CA ARG A 57 -2.21 1.09 -0.12
C ARG A 57 -1.80 2.48 -0.60
N HIS A 58 -2.12 2.85 -1.84
CA HIS A 58 -1.80 4.17 -2.37
C HIS A 58 -2.57 5.29 -1.68
N LEU A 59 -3.81 5.05 -1.25
CA LEU A 59 -4.54 6.00 -0.41
C LEU A 59 -3.79 6.23 0.92
N GLY A 60 -3.27 5.18 1.52
CA GLY A 60 -2.40 5.28 2.70
C GLY A 60 -1.16 6.15 2.45
N ASP A 61 -0.51 5.95 1.29
CA ASP A 61 0.63 6.78 0.90
C ASP A 61 0.26 8.27 0.79
N VAL A 62 -0.90 8.58 0.21
CA VAL A 62 -1.42 9.95 0.13
C VAL A 62 -1.66 10.54 1.52
N TYR A 63 -2.26 9.78 2.43
CA TYR A 63 -2.45 10.24 3.81
C TYR A 63 -1.13 10.52 4.53
N VAL A 64 -0.09 9.72 4.31
CA VAL A 64 1.25 10.01 4.86
C VAL A 64 1.80 11.32 4.30
N GLU A 65 1.68 11.54 2.99
CA GLU A 65 2.12 12.76 2.32
C GLU A 65 1.36 14.01 2.81
N GLU A 66 0.11 13.86 3.21
CA GLU A 66 -0.71 14.92 3.82
C GLU A 66 -0.45 15.11 5.33
N GLY A 67 0.43 14.33 5.94
CA GLY A 67 0.74 14.39 7.36
C GLY A 67 -0.33 13.75 8.27
N CYS A 68 -1.08 12.78 7.74
CA CYS A 68 -2.14 12.06 8.44
C CYS A 68 -1.82 10.57 8.66
N PRO A 69 -0.78 10.23 9.44
CA PRO A 69 -0.35 8.83 9.62
C PRO A 69 -1.44 7.96 10.27
N ASP A 70 -2.29 8.52 11.10
CA ASP A 70 -3.39 7.79 11.75
C ASP A 70 -4.44 7.31 10.76
N LEU A 71 -4.61 7.98 9.62
CA LEU A 71 -5.47 7.55 8.53
C LEU A 71 -4.77 6.56 7.59
N ALA A 72 -3.45 6.65 7.49
CA ALA A 72 -2.66 5.77 6.64
C ALA A 72 -2.55 4.35 7.19
N GLU A 73 -2.39 4.20 8.50
CA GLU A 73 -2.17 2.89 9.11
C GLU A 73 -3.29 1.88 8.84
N PRO A 74 -4.59 2.21 9.02
CA PRO A 74 -5.68 1.31 8.65
C PRO A 74 -5.66 0.92 7.18
N CYS A 75 -5.28 1.83 6.28
CA CYS A 75 -5.15 1.55 4.86
C CYS A 75 -4.06 0.49 4.59
N TYR A 76 -2.90 0.63 5.19
CA TYR A 76 -1.80 -0.34 5.02
C TYR A 76 -2.14 -1.71 5.61
N LEU A 77 -2.82 -1.75 6.76
CA LEU A 77 -3.27 -3.00 7.37
C LEU A 77 -4.30 -3.72 6.50
N GLU A 78 -5.27 -2.99 5.95
CA GLU A 78 -6.26 -3.55 5.03
C GLU A 78 -5.60 -4.08 3.76
N ALA A 79 -4.71 -3.29 3.14
CA ALA A 79 -3.97 -3.72 1.95
C ALA A 79 -3.17 -5.00 2.21
N LEU A 80 -2.47 -5.06 3.33
CA LEU A 80 -1.67 -6.23 3.72
C LEU A 80 -2.55 -7.47 3.92
N GLN A 81 -3.68 -7.32 4.60
CA GLN A 81 -4.64 -8.41 4.79
C GLN A 81 -5.18 -8.93 3.45
N LEU A 82 -5.58 -8.03 2.54
CA LEU A 82 -6.10 -8.39 1.23
C LEU A 82 -5.04 -9.11 0.38
N TYR A 83 -3.80 -8.64 0.35
CA TYR A 83 -2.72 -9.32 -0.37
C TYR A 83 -2.43 -10.71 0.21
N ARG A 84 -2.38 -10.85 1.53
CA ARG A 84 -2.15 -12.16 2.18
C ARG A 84 -3.28 -13.15 1.91
N SER A 85 -4.52 -12.70 1.87
CA SER A 85 -5.70 -13.55 1.69
C SER A 85 -5.98 -13.93 0.24
N HIS A 86 -5.63 -13.08 -0.72
CA HIS A 86 -6.07 -13.22 -2.12
C HIS A 86 -4.93 -13.40 -3.13
N SER A 87 -3.67 -13.15 -2.75
CA SER A 87 -2.54 -13.43 -3.66
C SER A 87 -2.26 -14.93 -3.74
N VAL A 88 -1.90 -15.40 -4.92
CA VAL A 88 -1.51 -16.80 -5.17
C VAL A 88 -0.10 -17.11 -4.63
N GLY A 89 0.41 -16.29 -3.74
CA GLY A 89 1.73 -16.43 -3.14
C GLY A 89 2.44 -15.10 -2.97
N PRO A 90 3.76 -15.12 -2.70
CA PRO A 90 4.56 -13.91 -2.57
C PRO A 90 4.47 -13.04 -3.81
N SER A 91 4.44 -11.72 -3.62
CA SER A 91 4.38 -10.76 -4.73
C SER A 91 5.13 -9.46 -4.37
N PRO A 92 5.63 -8.71 -5.38
CA PRO A 92 6.20 -7.38 -5.13
C PRO A 92 5.22 -6.42 -4.46
N ASN A 93 3.92 -6.53 -4.77
CA ASN A 93 2.89 -5.71 -4.14
C ASN A 93 2.72 -5.99 -2.65
N LEU A 94 2.82 -7.25 -2.23
CA LEU A 94 2.85 -7.64 -0.82
C LEU A 94 4.08 -7.05 -0.13
N ALA A 95 5.27 -7.15 -0.75
CA ALA A 95 6.48 -6.54 -0.22
C ALA A 95 6.34 -5.03 -0.03
N ASN A 96 5.76 -4.33 -1.01
CA ASN A 96 5.52 -2.89 -0.93
C ASN A 96 4.53 -2.53 0.19
N ALA A 97 3.48 -3.31 0.40
CA ALA A 97 2.52 -3.08 1.49
C ALA A 97 3.18 -3.25 2.86
N ILE A 98 3.99 -4.29 3.03
CA ILE A 98 4.77 -4.53 4.26
C ILE A 98 5.75 -3.37 4.50
N ARG A 99 6.46 -2.94 3.46
CA ARG A 99 7.39 -1.81 3.53
C ARG A 99 6.67 -0.52 3.98
N SER A 100 5.52 -0.21 3.41
CA SER A 100 4.75 0.99 3.77
C SER A 100 4.38 0.99 5.26
N LEU A 101 3.91 -0.15 5.77
CA LEU A 101 3.59 -0.29 7.19
C LEU A 101 4.85 -0.23 8.07
N ALA A 102 5.96 -0.84 7.63
CA ALA A 102 7.22 -0.82 8.35
C ALA A 102 7.80 0.60 8.48
N VAL A 103 7.71 1.41 7.42
CA VAL A 103 8.11 2.83 7.45
C VAL A 103 7.28 3.61 8.46
N LEU A 104 5.97 3.36 8.49
CA LEU A 104 5.06 4.06 9.39
C LEU A 104 5.30 3.68 10.86
N ARG A 105 5.60 2.41 11.14
CA ARG A 105 5.84 1.85 12.48
C ARG A 105 7.32 1.68 12.80
N TRP A 106 8.11 2.71 12.61
CA TRP A 106 9.58 2.65 12.68
C TRP A 106 10.14 1.87 13.88
N GLU A 107 9.66 2.12 15.09
CA GLU A 107 10.22 1.54 16.31
C GLU A 107 9.79 0.08 16.58
N GLN A 108 8.77 -0.42 15.90
CA GLN A 108 8.19 -1.76 16.11
C GLN A 108 8.33 -2.67 14.90
N SER A 109 9.15 -2.30 13.92
CA SER A 109 9.01 -2.80 12.55
C SER A 109 10.10 -3.80 12.11
N ARG A 110 10.99 -4.26 12.98
CA ARG A 110 12.08 -5.16 12.58
C ARG A 110 11.56 -6.38 11.81
N ALA A 111 10.57 -7.08 12.35
CA ALA A 111 9.99 -8.26 11.70
C ALA A 111 9.38 -7.94 10.33
N LEU A 112 8.74 -6.76 10.20
CA LEU A 112 8.19 -6.31 8.93
C LEU A 112 9.29 -6.03 7.89
N TRP A 113 10.41 -5.43 8.31
CA TRP A 113 11.54 -5.19 7.42
C TRP A 113 12.24 -6.48 6.99
N GLU A 114 12.36 -7.47 7.89
CA GLU A 114 12.89 -8.80 7.57
C GLU A 114 11.99 -9.51 6.56
N GLU A 115 10.67 -9.49 6.74
CA GLU A 115 9.71 -10.05 5.80
C GLU A 115 9.77 -9.35 4.43
N ALA A 116 9.82 -8.00 4.42
CA ALA A 116 9.94 -7.23 3.19
C ALA A 116 11.25 -7.56 2.44
N ARG A 117 12.38 -7.61 3.15
CA ARG A 117 13.68 -8.00 2.56
C ARG A 117 13.62 -9.36 1.89
N ASP A 118 13.06 -10.35 2.56
CA ASP A 118 12.99 -11.72 2.05
C ASP A 118 12.09 -11.81 0.82
N LEU A 119 11.00 -11.05 0.80
CA LEU A 119 10.12 -10.95 -0.38
C LEU A 119 10.83 -10.23 -1.55
N TYR A 120 11.48 -9.11 -1.31
CA TYR A 120 12.24 -8.42 -2.36
C TYR A 120 13.35 -9.29 -2.93
N ALA A 121 14.02 -10.09 -2.09
CA ALA A 121 15.06 -11.02 -2.52
C ALA A 121 14.51 -12.10 -3.48
N ARG A 122 13.32 -12.62 -3.24
CA ARG A 122 12.66 -13.59 -4.12
C ARG A 122 12.43 -13.07 -5.55
N PHE A 123 12.26 -11.77 -5.69
CA PHE A 123 12.00 -11.11 -6.98
C PHE A 123 13.22 -10.34 -7.50
N SER A 124 14.38 -10.48 -6.85
CA SER A 124 15.64 -9.78 -7.22
C SER A 124 15.47 -8.25 -7.34
N ILE A 125 14.69 -7.66 -6.43
CA ILE A 125 14.45 -6.22 -6.39
C ILE A 125 15.50 -5.56 -5.49
N GLU A 126 16.67 -5.28 -6.04
CA GLU A 126 17.84 -4.78 -5.30
C GLU A 126 17.58 -3.53 -4.44
N PRO A 127 16.89 -2.48 -4.92
CA PRO A 127 16.62 -1.32 -4.07
C PRO A 127 15.84 -1.67 -2.80
N GLY A 128 14.86 -2.56 -2.91
CA GLY A 128 14.05 -3.03 -1.78
C GLY A 128 14.87 -3.88 -0.79
N ILE A 129 15.76 -4.74 -1.30
CA ILE A 129 16.68 -5.55 -0.49
C ILE A 129 17.62 -4.64 0.30
N GLN A 130 18.25 -3.68 -0.37
CA GLN A 130 19.20 -2.75 0.24
C GLN A 130 18.54 -1.89 1.32
N GLU A 131 17.39 -1.30 1.04
CA GLU A 131 16.65 -0.51 2.02
C GLU A 131 16.28 -1.35 3.24
N SER A 132 15.62 -2.49 3.02
CA SER A 132 15.15 -3.35 4.10
C SER A 132 16.30 -3.87 4.97
N SER A 133 17.42 -4.26 4.35
CA SER A 133 18.63 -4.69 5.08
C SER A 133 19.23 -3.58 5.92
N ALA A 134 19.29 -2.35 5.39
CA ALA A 134 19.78 -1.19 6.13
C ALA A 134 18.87 -0.88 7.34
N ARG A 135 17.56 -1.01 7.18
CA ARG A 135 16.58 -0.81 8.27
C ARG A 135 16.71 -1.87 9.36
N VAL A 136 16.82 -3.14 8.98
CA VAL A 136 17.06 -4.25 9.95
C VAL A 136 18.34 -3.99 10.74
N SER A 137 19.43 -3.60 10.07
CA SER A 137 20.69 -3.29 10.71
C SER A 137 20.59 -2.12 11.69
N ALA A 138 19.88 -1.05 11.32
CA ALA A 138 19.65 0.11 12.16
C ALA A 138 18.85 -0.24 13.44
N LEU A 139 17.88 -1.12 13.33
CA LEU A 139 17.05 -1.59 14.46
C LEU A 139 17.77 -2.64 15.33
N SER A 140 18.89 -3.18 14.85
CA SER A 140 19.73 -4.14 15.57
C SER A 140 20.96 -3.48 16.24
N GLY A 141 21.05 -2.14 16.21
CA GLY A 141 22.13 -1.39 16.82
C GLY A 141 22.31 -1.74 18.32
N PRO A 142 23.48 -1.46 18.92
CA PRO A 142 23.77 -1.89 20.28
C PRO A 142 22.67 -1.41 21.22
N LEU A 143 22.09 -2.35 21.97
CA LEU A 143 21.28 -2.04 23.14
C LEU A 143 22.09 -1.03 23.96
N ALA A 144 21.54 0.17 24.16
CA ALA A 144 22.16 1.14 25.03
C ALA A 144 22.38 0.44 26.37
N THR A 145 23.61 0.09 26.66
CA THR A 145 24.04 -0.38 27.99
C THR A 145 23.86 0.80 28.91
N SER A 146 22.84 0.74 29.74
CA SER A 146 22.62 1.64 30.87
C SER A 146 23.73 1.49 31.88
#